data_d95663ce793dde5cdd5451f61a02d24a
#
_entry.id   d95663ce793dde5cdd5451f61a02d24a
#
_cell.length_a   1.000
_cell.length_b   1.000
_cell.length_c   1.000
_cell.angle_alpha   90.00
_cell.angle_beta   90.00
_cell.angle_gamma   90.00
#
_symmetry.space_group_name_H-M   'P 1'
#
loop_
_entity.id
_entity.type
_entity.pdbx_description
1 polymer ?
#
loop_
_entity_poly.entity_id
_entity_poly.type
_entity_poly.pdbx_seq_one_letter_code
_entity_poly.pdbx_strand_id
1 'polypeptide(L)'
;AKTIAEKQTLLVKQGIQDAREEIQARYMDAGVVGAYFDILPAQAVDIMIGMAGDGTPLARLLMKDYPATMLEMTQALIDATATGQNPRETARLMLDAMAGNLDRALTIARTEQLRAYRTASLQQMKDSGVVKGYVRRCALQDNTCMACIALDGHEYPTDHMMETHPNCRCFMEPMLEGLGSTAPEDGSKWFARQPEEVQREMMGNTKYEAYRDGKFELNQMAATGRDPEWGPTVRVASLGDLL
;
A
#
# COMPACT_ATOMS: atom_id res chain seq x y z
N ALA A 1 -2.76 2.29 30.35
CA ALA A 1 -2.30 2.14 28.95
C ALA A 1 -3.46 1.58 28.13
N LYS A 2 -3.74 2.15 26.96
CA LYS A 2 -4.76 1.62 26.04
C LYS A 2 -4.33 0.23 25.55
N THR A 3 -5.30 -0.66 25.41
CA THR A 3 -5.04 -2.01 24.87
C THR A 3 -4.60 -1.95 23.40
N ILE A 4 -3.96 -3.02 22.91
CA ILE A 4 -3.57 -3.14 21.49
C ILE A 4 -4.81 -2.95 20.60
N ALA A 5 -5.95 -3.54 20.98
CA ALA A 5 -7.22 -3.42 20.26
C ALA A 5 -7.72 -1.96 20.16
N GLU A 6 -7.63 -1.18 21.25
CA GLU A 6 -8.02 0.25 21.22
C GLU A 6 -7.14 1.09 20.32
N LYS A 7 -5.85 0.76 20.25
CA LYS A 7 -4.91 1.47 19.38
C LYS A 7 -5.09 1.11 17.91
N GLN A 8 -5.31 -0.15 17.61
CA GLN A 8 -5.69 -0.59 16.26
C GLN A 8 -6.99 0.06 15.78
N THR A 9 -7.98 0.17 16.67
CA THR A 9 -9.22 0.91 16.38
C THR A 9 -8.94 2.38 16.03
N LEU A 10 -7.97 3.01 16.69
CA LEU A 10 -7.58 4.38 16.40
C LEU A 10 -6.96 4.53 15.02
N LEU A 11 -6.11 3.56 14.61
CA LEU A 11 -5.49 3.52 13.28
C LEU A 11 -6.48 3.43 12.15
N VAL A 12 -7.42 2.51 12.31
CA VAL A 12 -8.49 2.33 11.33
C VAL A 12 -9.29 3.63 11.21
N LYS A 13 -9.62 4.27 12.34
CA LYS A 13 -10.33 5.56 12.32
C LYS A 13 -9.56 6.66 11.59
N GLN A 14 -8.23 6.71 11.73
CA GLN A 14 -7.43 7.71 11.01
C GLN A 14 -7.46 7.46 9.50
N GLY A 15 -7.21 6.22 9.04
CA GLY A 15 -7.27 5.91 7.62
C GLY A 15 -8.64 6.16 7.00
N ILE A 16 -9.73 5.97 7.77
CA ILE A 16 -11.09 6.35 7.35
C ILE A 16 -11.21 7.86 7.20
N GLN A 17 -10.71 8.60 8.16
CA GLN A 17 -10.79 10.05 8.15
C GLN A 17 -10.05 10.62 6.93
N ASP A 18 -8.84 10.09 6.65
CA ASP A 18 -8.05 10.51 5.50
C ASP A 18 -8.76 10.19 4.17
N ALA A 19 -9.31 8.98 4.03
CA ALA A 19 -10.10 8.59 2.85
C ALA A 19 -11.36 9.44 2.70
N ARG A 20 -12.03 9.76 3.81
CA ARG A 20 -13.21 10.63 3.84
C ARG A 20 -12.88 12.03 3.36
N GLU A 21 -11.80 12.63 3.85
CA GLU A 21 -11.37 13.97 3.46
C GLU A 21 -11.03 14.05 1.98
N GLU A 22 -10.32 13.04 1.44
CA GLU A 22 -10.02 12.95 0.02
C GLU A 22 -11.29 12.86 -0.84
N ILE A 23 -12.22 11.98 -0.48
CA ILE A 23 -13.47 11.83 -1.21
C ILE A 23 -14.32 13.10 -1.10
N GLN A 24 -14.44 13.70 0.08
CA GLN A 24 -15.17 14.95 0.27
C GLN A 24 -14.59 16.08 -0.56
N ALA A 25 -13.27 16.25 -0.59
CA ALA A 25 -12.61 17.26 -1.40
C ALA A 25 -12.96 17.10 -2.89
N ARG A 26 -12.92 15.87 -3.41
CA ARG A 26 -13.29 15.56 -4.81
C ARG A 26 -14.75 15.84 -5.11
N TYR A 27 -15.66 15.57 -4.16
CA TYR A 27 -17.07 15.88 -4.30
C TYR A 27 -17.34 17.40 -4.28
N MET A 28 -16.64 18.14 -3.43
CA MET A 28 -16.74 19.60 -3.38
C MET A 28 -16.28 20.23 -4.68
N ASP A 29 -15.14 19.78 -5.21
CA ASP A 29 -14.61 20.26 -6.51
C ASP A 29 -15.55 19.92 -7.68
N ALA A 30 -16.30 18.82 -7.59
CA ALA A 30 -17.29 18.43 -8.59
C ALA A 30 -18.68 19.09 -8.37
N GLY A 31 -18.85 19.91 -7.35
CA GLY A 31 -20.13 20.53 -7.01
C GLY A 31 -21.18 19.58 -6.43
N VAL A 32 -20.76 18.39 -5.98
CA VAL A 32 -21.63 17.40 -5.35
C VAL A 32 -21.64 17.61 -3.84
N VAL A 33 -22.81 17.96 -3.30
CA VAL A 33 -22.96 18.26 -1.86
C VAL A 33 -23.13 16.96 -1.05
N GLY A 34 -22.22 16.73 -0.11
CA GLY A 34 -22.47 15.91 1.07
C GLY A 34 -22.38 14.39 0.87
N ALA A 35 -21.20 13.86 0.60
CA ALA A 35 -20.96 12.43 0.84
C ALA A 35 -20.86 12.19 2.36
N TYR A 36 -21.80 11.44 2.91
CA TYR A 36 -21.80 11.02 4.32
C TYR A 36 -21.15 9.63 4.39
N PHE A 37 -20.17 9.52 5.28
CA PHE A 37 -19.48 8.26 5.54
C PHE A 37 -19.80 7.81 6.96
N ASP A 38 -20.29 6.60 7.10
CA ASP A 38 -20.55 6.01 8.40
C ASP A 38 -19.23 5.63 9.11
N ILE A 39 -19.30 5.62 10.43
CA ILE A 39 -18.22 5.12 11.28
C ILE A 39 -18.10 3.60 11.02
N LEU A 40 -16.88 3.11 10.92
CA LEU A 40 -16.56 1.72 10.63
C LEU A 40 -17.38 0.72 11.43
N PRO A 41 -17.92 -0.32 10.78
CA PRO A 41 -18.42 -1.51 11.45
C PRO A 41 -17.33 -2.16 12.29
N ALA A 42 -17.73 -2.73 13.44
CA ALA A 42 -16.83 -3.49 14.33
C ALA A 42 -16.00 -4.55 13.56
N GLN A 43 -16.53 -5.08 12.47
CA GLN A 43 -15.86 -6.04 11.59
C GLN A 43 -14.55 -5.52 10.95
N ALA A 44 -14.45 -4.24 10.62
CA ALA A 44 -13.18 -3.71 10.09
C ALA A 44 -12.13 -3.55 11.20
N VAL A 45 -12.58 -3.28 12.39
CA VAL A 45 -11.74 -3.32 13.61
C VAL A 45 -11.29 -4.75 13.87
N ASP A 46 -12.19 -5.73 13.75
CA ASP A 46 -11.88 -7.15 13.93
C ASP A 46 -10.91 -7.67 12.87
N ILE A 47 -11.02 -7.19 11.64
CA ILE A 47 -10.03 -7.50 10.58
C ILE A 47 -8.64 -6.96 10.96
N MET A 48 -8.55 -5.74 11.47
CA MET A 48 -7.28 -5.16 11.93
C MET A 48 -6.77 -5.82 13.20
N ILE A 49 -7.66 -6.22 14.12
CA ILE A 49 -7.32 -7.02 15.30
C ILE A 49 -6.94 -8.44 14.87
N GLY A 50 -7.66 -9.03 13.92
CA GLY A 50 -7.32 -10.30 13.31
C GLY A 50 -5.95 -10.29 12.64
N MET A 51 -5.47 -9.12 12.18
CA MET A 51 -4.08 -8.93 11.75
C MET A 51 -3.09 -9.02 12.94
N ALA A 52 -3.50 -8.76 14.16
CA ALA A 52 -2.71 -8.95 15.38
C ALA A 52 -2.97 -10.33 16.05
N GLY A 53 -4.07 -10.97 15.71
CA GLY A 53 -4.41 -12.33 16.09
C GLY A 53 -3.97 -13.34 15.04
N ASP A 54 -4.12 -14.59 15.29
CA ASP A 54 -3.68 -15.75 14.54
C ASP A 54 -3.38 -15.59 13.04
N GLY A 55 -2.10 -15.51 12.70
CA GLY A 55 -1.61 -15.87 11.38
C GLY A 55 -1.33 -14.73 10.40
N THR A 56 -1.29 -13.47 10.81
CA THR A 56 -0.81 -12.40 9.92
C THR A 56 0.67 -12.51 9.64
N PRO A 57 1.13 -12.02 8.49
CA PRO A 57 2.56 -11.98 8.18
C PRO A 57 3.36 -11.25 9.26
N LEU A 58 2.89 -10.09 9.74
CA LEU A 58 3.55 -9.30 10.78
C LEU A 58 3.66 -10.07 12.11
N ALA A 59 2.55 -10.64 12.61
CA ALA A 59 2.57 -11.37 13.86
C ALA A 59 3.52 -12.56 13.81
N ARG A 60 3.53 -13.31 12.70
CA ARG A 60 4.45 -14.43 12.50
C ARG A 60 5.91 -14.00 12.42
N LEU A 61 6.18 -12.90 11.73
CA LEU A 61 7.51 -12.31 11.62
C LEU A 61 8.03 -11.89 12.99
N LEU A 62 7.23 -11.14 13.75
CA LEU A 62 7.64 -10.67 15.08
C LEU A 62 7.80 -11.81 16.08
N MET A 63 6.90 -12.79 16.08
CA MET A 63 7.03 -13.97 16.95
C MET A 63 8.25 -14.83 16.63
N LYS A 64 8.59 -14.94 15.34
CA LYS A 64 9.71 -15.77 14.89
C LYS A 64 11.05 -15.08 15.13
N ASP A 65 11.17 -13.82 14.71
CA ASP A 65 12.46 -13.14 14.61
C ASP A 65 12.74 -12.22 15.83
N TYR A 66 11.68 -11.76 16.51
CA TYR A 66 11.77 -10.79 17.61
C TYR A 66 10.87 -11.14 18.82
N PRO A 67 10.87 -12.39 19.31
CA PRO A 67 9.90 -12.81 20.34
C PRO A 67 10.01 -12.02 21.65
N ALA A 68 11.21 -11.60 22.03
CA ALA A 68 11.45 -10.85 23.26
C ALA A 68 10.94 -9.38 23.20
N THR A 69 10.94 -8.78 22.02
CA THR A 69 10.61 -7.37 21.78
C THR A 69 9.33 -7.17 20.97
N MET A 70 8.63 -8.26 20.67
CA MET A 70 7.41 -8.24 19.84
C MET A 70 6.37 -7.21 20.34
N LEU A 71 6.14 -7.14 21.64
CA LEU A 71 5.14 -6.24 22.22
C LEU A 71 5.55 -4.76 22.04
N GLU A 72 6.82 -4.44 22.25
CA GLU A 72 7.36 -3.09 22.07
C GLU A 72 7.28 -2.65 20.60
N MET A 73 7.66 -3.53 19.69
CA MET A 73 7.59 -3.25 18.25
C MET A 73 6.14 -3.08 17.78
N THR A 74 5.24 -3.95 18.21
CA THR A 74 3.80 -3.84 17.91
C THR A 74 3.25 -2.53 18.43
N GLN A 75 3.61 -2.16 19.65
CA GLN A 75 3.19 -0.91 20.27
C GLN A 75 3.69 0.31 19.50
N ALA A 76 4.97 0.34 19.12
CA ALA A 76 5.56 1.42 18.34
C ALA A 76 4.88 1.59 16.98
N LEU A 77 4.57 0.49 16.29
CA LEU A 77 3.84 0.51 15.02
C LEU A 77 2.43 1.06 15.17
N ILE A 78 1.71 0.63 16.20
CA ILE A 78 0.34 1.07 16.48
C ILE A 78 0.33 2.58 16.79
N ASP A 79 1.18 3.04 17.70
CA ASP A 79 1.25 4.45 18.10
C ASP A 79 1.64 5.36 16.91
N ALA A 80 2.64 4.93 16.16
CA ALA A 80 3.09 5.65 14.98
C ALA A 80 2.04 5.77 13.89
N THR A 81 1.29 4.70 13.64
CA THR A 81 0.22 4.74 12.65
C THR A 81 -0.95 5.58 13.14
N ALA A 82 -1.32 5.48 14.44
CA ALA A 82 -2.38 6.29 15.04
C ALA A 82 -2.10 7.80 15.00
N THR A 83 -0.82 8.18 15.02
CA THR A 83 -0.40 9.58 15.02
C THR A 83 0.05 10.09 13.65
N GLY A 84 0.01 9.26 12.60
CA GLY A 84 0.53 9.60 11.28
C GLY A 84 2.06 9.79 11.25
N GLN A 85 2.78 9.16 12.17
CA GLN A 85 4.23 9.32 12.29
C GLN A 85 4.97 8.79 11.06
N ASN A 86 6.01 9.52 10.64
CA ASN A 86 6.85 9.10 9.52
C ASN A 86 7.49 7.72 9.79
N PRO A 87 7.43 6.76 8.86
CA PRO A 87 8.01 5.42 9.02
C PRO A 87 9.50 5.41 9.41
N ARG A 88 10.27 6.44 9.06
CA ARG A 88 11.68 6.56 9.48
C ARG A 88 11.83 6.82 10.99
N GLU A 89 10.88 7.56 11.56
CA GLU A 89 10.86 7.83 13.00
C GLU A 89 10.41 6.58 13.76
N THR A 90 9.37 5.92 13.26
CA THR A 90 8.93 4.62 13.79
C THR A 90 10.05 3.59 13.77
N ALA A 91 10.80 3.50 12.66
CA ALA A 91 11.96 2.62 12.56
C ALA A 91 13.04 2.92 13.59
N ARG A 92 13.28 4.19 13.92
CA ARG A 92 14.22 4.59 14.97
C ARG A 92 13.75 4.14 16.36
N LEU A 93 12.46 4.26 16.65
CA LEU A 93 11.89 3.77 17.91
C LEU A 93 12.01 2.24 18.06
N MET A 94 11.99 1.52 16.95
CA MET A 94 12.14 0.06 16.91
C MET A 94 13.60 -0.40 16.88
N LEU A 95 14.56 0.51 16.74
CA LEU A 95 15.95 0.18 16.43
C LEU A 95 16.61 -0.68 17.50
N ASP A 96 16.40 -0.34 18.78
CA ASP A 96 16.98 -1.09 19.91
C ASP A 96 16.37 -2.49 20.00
N ALA A 97 15.05 -2.59 19.78
CA ALA A 97 14.33 -3.85 19.72
C ALA A 97 14.79 -4.77 18.58
N MET A 98 15.43 -4.21 17.54
CA MET A 98 15.88 -4.90 16.34
C MET A 98 17.42 -5.03 16.25
N ALA A 99 18.11 -4.94 17.35
CA ALA A 99 19.57 -5.06 17.42
C ALA A 99 20.32 -4.11 16.44
N GLY A 100 19.79 -2.91 16.23
CA GLY A 100 20.41 -1.87 15.42
C GLY A 100 20.17 -1.98 13.90
N ASN A 101 19.32 -2.88 13.43
CA ASN A 101 19.05 -3.03 12.00
C ASN A 101 17.99 -2.02 11.49
N LEU A 102 18.47 -0.82 11.16
CA LEU A 102 17.61 0.29 10.73
C LEU A 102 16.88 0.01 9.41
N ASP A 103 17.51 -0.63 8.44
CA ASP A 103 16.90 -0.92 7.14
C ASP A 103 15.73 -1.91 7.29
N ARG A 104 15.92 -2.91 8.14
CA ARG A 104 14.88 -3.89 8.45
C ARG A 104 13.72 -3.22 9.21
N ALA A 105 14.04 -2.41 10.23
CA ALA A 105 13.05 -1.65 10.98
C ALA A 105 12.23 -0.73 10.06
N LEU A 106 12.88 -0.02 9.14
CA LEU A 106 12.23 0.85 8.17
C LEU A 106 11.34 0.08 7.19
N THR A 107 11.78 -1.11 6.76
CA THR A 107 10.99 -1.98 5.89
C THR A 107 9.71 -2.42 6.59
N ILE A 108 9.79 -2.88 7.84
CA ILE A 108 8.64 -3.31 8.63
C ILE A 108 7.71 -2.11 8.89
N ALA A 109 8.25 -1.01 9.42
CA ALA A 109 7.45 0.17 9.75
C ALA A 109 6.67 0.68 8.54
N ARG A 110 7.34 0.89 7.40
CA ARG A 110 6.69 1.39 6.19
C ARG A 110 5.65 0.41 5.65
N THR A 111 5.99 -0.87 5.59
CA THR A 111 5.09 -1.88 5.01
C THR A 111 3.81 -1.99 5.82
N GLU A 112 3.92 -2.05 7.15
CA GLU A 112 2.77 -2.30 8.01
C GLU A 112 1.93 -1.03 8.25
N GLN A 113 2.55 0.14 8.39
CA GLN A 113 1.80 1.40 8.45
C GLN A 113 0.95 1.61 7.18
N LEU A 114 1.56 1.46 6.00
CA LEU A 114 0.83 1.62 4.74
C LEU A 114 -0.20 0.50 4.50
N ARG A 115 0.04 -0.71 4.99
CA ARG A 115 -0.97 -1.78 4.95
C ARG A 115 -2.19 -1.41 5.79
N ALA A 116 -1.97 -0.90 7.01
CA ALA A 116 -3.03 -0.44 7.88
C ALA A 116 -3.88 0.66 7.22
N TYR A 117 -3.24 1.69 6.68
CA TYR A 117 -3.91 2.79 5.97
C TYR A 117 -4.73 2.28 4.78
N ARG A 118 -4.15 1.42 3.94
CA ARG A 118 -4.87 0.88 2.77
C ARG A 118 -6.09 0.07 3.17
N THR A 119 -5.98 -0.74 4.22
CA THR A 119 -7.10 -1.54 4.71
C THR A 119 -8.23 -0.65 5.20
N ALA A 120 -7.91 0.37 5.99
CA ALA A 120 -8.87 1.33 6.50
C ALA A 120 -9.54 2.14 5.37
N SER A 121 -8.74 2.64 4.42
CA SER A 121 -9.24 3.39 3.26
C SER A 121 -10.15 2.55 2.38
N LEU A 122 -9.78 1.30 2.10
CA LEU A 122 -10.61 0.39 1.31
C LEU A 122 -11.95 0.11 1.98
N GLN A 123 -11.95 -0.12 3.29
CA GLN A 123 -13.18 -0.31 4.05
C GLN A 123 -14.07 0.93 4.00
N GLN A 124 -13.48 2.12 4.17
CA GLN A 124 -14.22 3.37 4.05
C GLN A 124 -14.82 3.58 2.65
N MET A 125 -14.05 3.28 1.60
CA MET A 125 -14.54 3.32 0.22
C MET A 125 -15.74 2.39 0.04
N LYS A 126 -15.65 1.17 0.55
CA LYS A 126 -16.72 0.16 0.50
C LYS A 126 -17.98 0.61 1.24
N ASP A 127 -17.81 1.17 2.44
CA ASP A 127 -18.94 1.58 3.30
C ASP A 127 -19.58 2.89 2.84
N SER A 128 -18.88 3.67 2.04
CA SER A 128 -19.40 4.95 1.52
C SER A 128 -20.63 4.80 0.64
N GLY A 129 -20.79 3.66 -0.04
CA GLY A 129 -21.86 3.41 -1.00
C GLY A 129 -21.79 4.22 -2.30
N VAL A 130 -20.85 5.17 -2.40
CA VAL A 130 -20.70 6.07 -3.55
C VAL A 130 -19.42 5.81 -4.35
N VAL A 131 -18.44 5.11 -3.76
CA VAL A 131 -17.21 4.71 -4.41
C VAL A 131 -17.43 3.39 -5.14
N LYS A 132 -17.22 3.37 -6.44
CA LYS A 132 -17.40 2.18 -7.30
C LYS A 132 -16.19 1.24 -7.28
N GLY A 133 -15.03 1.77 -6.97
CA GLY A 133 -13.75 1.08 -6.99
C GLY A 133 -12.62 2.06 -6.70
N TYR A 134 -11.41 1.66 -6.99
CA TYR A 134 -10.26 2.54 -6.88
C TYR A 134 -9.29 2.33 -8.05
N VAL A 135 -8.54 3.37 -8.36
CA VAL A 135 -7.39 3.30 -9.26
C VAL A 135 -6.13 3.14 -8.42
N ARG A 136 -5.28 2.17 -8.77
CA ARG A 136 -3.96 2.05 -8.17
C ARG A 136 -3.05 3.16 -8.66
N ARG A 137 -2.38 3.85 -7.73
CA ARG A 137 -1.44 4.92 -8.03
C ARG A 137 -0.09 4.68 -7.38
N CYS A 138 0.96 5.09 -8.08
CA CYS A 138 2.32 5.12 -7.55
C CYS A 138 2.96 6.50 -7.74
N ALA A 139 4.12 6.71 -7.12
CA ALA A 139 4.75 8.03 -7.11
C ALA A 139 5.39 8.43 -8.44
N LEU A 140 5.51 7.53 -9.39
CA LEU A 140 6.13 7.75 -10.72
C LEU A 140 7.49 8.48 -10.62
N GLN A 141 8.42 7.88 -9.90
CA GLN A 141 9.79 8.37 -9.70
C GLN A 141 10.79 7.30 -10.18
N ASP A 142 12.03 7.70 -10.44
CA ASP A 142 13.10 6.80 -10.95
C ASP A 142 13.35 5.59 -10.05
N ASN A 143 13.08 5.72 -8.73
CA ASN A 143 13.18 4.63 -7.78
C ASN A 143 11.87 3.85 -7.55
N THR A 144 10.84 4.10 -8.35
CA THR A 144 9.60 3.33 -8.33
C THR A 144 9.84 1.99 -9.03
N CYS A 145 9.47 0.87 -8.37
CA CYS A 145 9.70 -0.44 -8.97
C CYS A 145 8.83 -0.66 -10.21
N MET A 146 9.34 -1.41 -11.18
CA MET A 146 8.67 -1.66 -12.46
C MET A 146 7.30 -2.32 -12.31
N ALA A 147 7.10 -3.19 -11.30
CA ALA A 147 5.78 -3.77 -11.04
C ALA A 147 4.76 -2.71 -10.60
N CYS A 148 5.17 -1.72 -9.79
CA CYS A 148 4.30 -0.62 -9.40
C CYS A 148 3.96 0.30 -10.57
N ILE A 149 4.93 0.59 -11.44
CA ILE A 149 4.71 1.37 -12.67
C ILE A 149 3.76 0.63 -13.62
N ALA A 150 3.98 -0.67 -13.80
CA ALA A 150 3.14 -1.51 -14.64
C ALA A 150 1.67 -1.56 -14.21
N LEU A 151 1.43 -1.46 -12.91
CA LEU A 151 0.08 -1.49 -12.31
C LEU A 151 -0.52 -0.11 -12.05
N ASP A 152 0.24 0.97 -12.29
CA ASP A 152 -0.29 2.32 -12.12
C ASP A 152 -1.39 2.61 -13.13
N GLY A 153 -2.50 3.13 -12.66
CA GLY A 153 -3.68 3.36 -13.49
C GLY A 153 -4.64 2.18 -13.60
N HIS A 154 -4.32 1.01 -13.05
CA HIS A 154 -5.24 -0.12 -13.03
C HIS A 154 -6.39 0.11 -12.06
N GLU A 155 -7.59 -0.25 -12.50
CA GLU A 155 -8.83 -0.12 -11.74
C GLU A 155 -9.17 -1.42 -11.02
N TYR A 156 -9.64 -1.30 -9.79
CA TYR A 156 -10.04 -2.42 -8.94
C TYR A 156 -11.37 -2.13 -8.24
N PRO A 157 -12.20 -3.16 -8.00
CA PRO A 157 -13.42 -3.00 -7.21
C PRO A 157 -13.09 -2.83 -5.72
N THR A 158 -14.05 -2.32 -4.94
CA THR A 158 -13.89 -2.08 -3.49
C THR A 158 -13.77 -3.35 -2.64
N ASP A 159 -14.05 -4.52 -3.18
CA ASP A 159 -13.86 -5.81 -2.51
C ASP A 159 -12.49 -6.46 -2.78
N HIS A 160 -11.66 -5.84 -3.62
CA HIS A 160 -10.30 -6.28 -3.94
C HIS A 160 -9.28 -5.49 -3.13
N MET A 161 -8.49 -6.18 -2.30
CA MET A 161 -7.36 -5.57 -1.61
C MET A 161 -6.15 -5.52 -2.54
N MET A 162 -5.59 -4.33 -2.70
CA MET A 162 -4.41 -4.11 -3.54
C MET A 162 -3.21 -4.93 -3.08
N GLU A 163 -2.69 -5.79 -3.95
CA GLU A 163 -1.45 -6.51 -3.69
C GLU A 163 -0.26 -5.55 -3.68
N THR A 164 0.59 -5.72 -2.69
CA THR A 164 1.75 -4.88 -2.49
C THR A 164 3.00 -5.71 -2.24
N HIS A 165 4.16 -5.09 -2.20
CA HIS A 165 5.43 -5.68 -1.79
C HIS A 165 6.01 -4.90 -0.60
N PRO A 166 7.02 -5.42 0.12
CA PRO A 166 7.70 -4.65 1.16
C PRO A 166 8.18 -3.28 0.66
N ASN A 167 8.01 -2.24 1.46
CA ASN A 167 8.30 -0.85 1.10
C ASN A 167 7.45 -0.24 -0.03
N CYS A 168 6.38 -0.90 -0.48
CA CYS A 168 5.48 -0.36 -1.51
C CYS A 168 4.83 0.95 -1.03
N ARG A 169 4.88 1.99 -1.89
CA ARG A 169 4.32 3.32 -1.61
C ARG A 169 3.06 3.63 -2.42
N CYS A 170 2.54 2.66 -3.18
CA CYS A 170 1.31 2.85 -3.93
C CYS A 170 0.13 3.14 -3.01
N PHE A 171 -0.83 3.88 -3.51
CA PHE A 171 -2.08 4.19 -2.82
C PHE A 171 -3.29 3.91 -3.72
N MET A 172 -4.47 4.01 -3.16
CA MET A 172 -5.75 3.81 -3.82
C MET A 172 -6.43 5.17 -4.03
N GLU A 173 -6.62 5.58 -5.28
CA GLU A 173 -7.39 6.75 -5.67
C GLU A 173 -8.86 6.33 -5.83
N PRO A 174 -9.81 6.86 -5.05
CA PRO A 174 -11.21 6.44 -5.13
C PRO A 174 -11.84 6.81 -6.48
N MET A 175 -12.61 5.89 -7.05
CA MET A 175 -13.40 6.09 -8.28
C MET A 175 -14.83 6.45 -7.92
N LEU A 176 -15.25 7.64 -8.31
CA LEU A 176 -16.60 8.15 -8.09
C LEU A 176 -17.39 8.15 -9.40
N GLU A 177 -18.69 7.89 -9.31
CA GLU A 177 -19.55 7.90 -10.49
C GLU A 177 -19.55 9.27 -11.17
N GLY A 178 -19.28 9.30 -12.48
CA GLY A 178 -19.22 10.53 -13.26
C GLY A 178 -17.94 11.35 -13.11
N LEU A 179 -17.00 10.95 -12.25
CA LEU A 179 -15.71 11.60 -12.09
C LEU A 179 -14.59 10.68 -12.58
N GLY A 180 -13.82 11.14 -13.53
CA GLY A 180 -12.62 10.44 -13.98
C GLY A 180 -11.49 10.48 -12.96
N SER A 181 -10.40 9.74 -13.22
CA SER A 181 -9.17 9.87 -12.45
C SER A 181 -8.60 11.29 -12.55
N THR A 182 -8.03 11.79 -11.47
CA THR A 182 -7.37 13.10 -11.41
C THR A 182 -5.93 13.07 -11.92
N ALA A 183 -5.34 11.89 -12.07
CA ALA A 183 -3.96 11.79 -12.55
C ALA A 183 -3.86 12.10 -14.04
N PRO A 184 -2.87 12.89 -14.47
CA PRO A 184 -2.71 13.29 -15.86
C PRO A 184 -2.29 12.14 -16.78
N GLU A 185 -1.69 11.10 -16.22
CA GLU A 185 -1.18 9.93 -16.94
C GLU A 185 -1.13 8.68 -16.06
N ASP A 186 -1.01 7.53 -16.70
CA ASP A 186 -0.71 6.25 -16.05
C ASP A 186 0.80 5.94 -16.13
N GLY A 187 1.22 4.90 -15.38
CA GLY A 187 2.62 4.50 -15.31
C GLY A 187 3.21 4.08 -16.67
N SER A 188 2.39 3.54 -17.57
CA SER A 188 2.85 3.14 -18.90
C SER A 188 3.22 4.36 -19.76
N LYS A 189 2.39 5.38 -19.76
CA LYS A 189 2.67 6.64 -20.46
C LYS A 189 3.85 7.37 -19.84
N TRP A 190 3.91 7.40 -18.50
CA TRP A 190 5.04 8.00 -17.79
C TRP A 190 6.36 7.31 -18.16
N PHE A 191 6.42 5.97 -18.12
CA PHE A 191 7.61 5.20 -18.45
C PHE A 191 8.04 5.40 -19.90
N ALA A 192 7.09 5.38 -20.85
CA ALA A 192 7.38 5.52 -22.27
C ALA A 192 8.05 6.86 -22.66
N ARG A 193 7.82 7.92 -21.87
CA ARG A 193 8.45 9.23 -22.12
C ARG A 193 9.77 9.46 -21.36
N GLN A 194 10.19 8.50 -20.52
CA GLN A 194 11.51 8.61 -19.88
C GLN A 194 12.62 8.45 -20.94
N PRO A 195 13.79 9.09 -20.73
CA PRO A 195 14.96 8.83 -21.57
C PRO A 195 15.31 7.34 -21.59
N GLU A 196 15.83 6.87 -22.72
CA GLU A 196 16.21 5.46 -22.87
C GLU A 196 17.15 4.96 -21.77
N GLU A 197 18.09 5.80 -21.35
CA GLU A 197 19.03 5.49 -20.28
C GLU A 197 18.28 5.19 -18.95
N VAL A 198 17.29 6.01 -18.59
CA VAL A 198 16.45 5.83 -17.41
C VAL A 198 15.60 4.57 -17.54
N GLN A 199 15.00 4.33 -18.71
CA GLN A 199 14.23 3.11 -18.95
C GLN A 199 15.08 1.85 -18.79
N ARG A 200 16.33 1.87 -19.27
CA ARG A 200 17.31 0.78 -19.12
C ARG A 200 17.73 0.57 -17.66
N GLU A 201 17.98 1.65 -16.94
CA GLU A 201 18.33 1.57 -15.52
C GLU A 201 17.19 0.97 -14.69
N MET A 202 15.95 1.41 -14.90
CA MET A 202 14.78 0.96 -14.17
C MET A 202 14.39 -0.49 -14.46
N MET A 203 14.44 -0.89 -15.72
CA MET A 203 13.99 -2.22 -16.18
C MET A 203 15.10 -3.27 -16.15
N GLY A 204 16.35 -2.85 -16.29
CA GLY A 204 17.53 -3.66 -16.54
C GLY A 204 17.70 -3.96 -18.04
N ASN A 205 18.93 -3.94 -18.53
CA ASN A 205 19.26 -3.98 -19.97
C ASN A 205 18.57 -5.14 -20.72
N THR A 206 18.65 -6.35 -20.22
CA THR A 206 18.09 -7.54 -20.89
C THR A 206 16.57 -7.48 -21.06
N LYS A 207 15.86 -7.03 -20.01
CA LYS A 207 14.40 -6.88 -20.08
C LYS A 207 14.03 -5.71 -20.98
N TYR A 208 14.77 -4.60 -20.92
CA TYR A 208 14.53 -3.46 -21.77
C TYR A 208 14.64 -3.82 -23.25
N GLU A 209 15.67 -4.56 -23.64
CA GLU A 209 15.81 -5.03 -25.03
C GLU A 209 14.66 -5.92 -25.47
N ALA A 210 14.25 -6.87 -24.63
CA ALA A 210 13.10 -7.72 -24.91
C ALA A 210 11.78 -6.90 -25.00
N TYR A 211 11.60 -5.91 -24.13
CA TYR A 211 10.47 -4.97 -24.17
C TYR A 211 10.47 -4.17 -25.49
N ARG A 212 11.59 -3.56 -25.84
CA ARG A 212 11.74 -2.80 -27.08
C ARG A 212 11.51 -3.65 -28.33
N ASP A 213 11.91 -4.93 -28.29
CA ASP A 213 11.66 -5.90 -29.36
C ASP A 213 10.19 -6.39 -29.39
N GLY A 214 9.33 -5.90 -28.51
CA GLY A 214 7.90 -6.26 -28.44
C GLY A 214 7.62 -7.67 -27.95
N LYS A 215 8.54 -8.29 -27.19
CA LYS A 215 8.37 -9.66 -26.67
C LYS A 215 7.40 -9.74 -25.50
N PHE A 216 7.17 -8.63 -24.82
CA PHE A 216 6.17 -8.47 -23.76
C PHE A 216 5.74 -7.01 -23.65
N GLU A 217 4.59 -6.78 -23.01
CA GLU A 217 4.06 -5.45 -22.71
C GLU A 217 4.41 -5.02 -21.28
N LEU A 218 4.41 -3.70 -21.01
CA LEU A 218 4.78 -3.14 -19.71
C LEU A 218 3.91 -3.68 -18.55
N ASN A 219 2.61 -3.89 -18.80
CA ASN A 219 1.69 -4.44 -17.81
C ASN A 219 2.09 -5.84 -17.30
N GLN A 220 2.83 -6.61 -18.10
CA GLN A 220 3.35 -7.92 -17.73
C GLN A 220 4.55 -7.86 -16.77
N MET A 221 5.10 -6.66 -16.51
CA MET A 221 6.19 -6.48 -15.54
C MET A 221 5.78 -6.70 -14.08
N ALA A 222 4.49 -6.89 -13.82
CA ALA A 222 3.96 -7.20 -12.49
C ALA A 222 3.56 -8.67 -12.41
N ALA A 223 4.26 -9.43 -11.58
CA ALA A 223 3.91 -10.82 -11.28
C ALA A 223 3.36 -10.92 -9.85
N THR A 224 2.16 -11.49 -9.72
CA THR A 224 1.59 -11.80 -8.40
C THR A 224 2.19 -13.08 -7.84
N GLY A 225 2.24 -13.19 -6.53
CA GLY A 225 2.79 -14.36 -5.85
C GLY A 225 2.50 -14.35 -4.37
N ARG A 226 3.19 -15.21 -3.65
CA ARG A 226 3.12 -15.29 -2.20
C ARG A 226 4.52 -15.31 -1.61
N ASP A 227 4.83 -14.30 -0.83
CA ASP A 227 6.05 -14.23 -0.05
C ASP A 227 5.86 -15.00 1.27
N PRO A 228 6.81 -15.84 1.70
CA PRO A 228 6.68 -16.62 2.95
C PRO A 228 6.55 -15.75 4.20
N GLU A 229 7.16 -14.57 4.18
CA GLU A 229 7.19 -13.64 5.29
C GLU A 229 6.06 -12.60 5.21
N TRP A 230 5.82 -12.04 4.03
CA TRP A 230 4.91 -10.91 3.82
C TRP A 230 3.51 -11.31 3.31
N GLY A 231 3.30 -12.57 2.96
CA GLY A 231 2.02 -13.07 2.44
C GLY A 231 1.80 -12.77 0.96
N PRO A 232 0.56 -12.53 0.53
CA PRO A 232 0.27 -12.17 -0.86
C PRO A 232 1.05 -10.94 -1.28
N THR A 233 1.73 -11.00 -2.43
CA THR A 233 2.64 -9.95 -2.87
C THR A 233 2.62 -9.79 -4.38
N VAL A 234 3.02 -8.62 -4.84
CA VAL A 234 3.39 -8.36 -6.22
C VAL A 234 4.90 -8.15 -6.30
N ARG A 235 5.53 -8.66 -7.33
CA ARG A 235 6.96 -8.49 -7.59
C ARG A 235 7.21 -8.08 -9.03
N VAL A 236 8.38 -7.55 -9.28
CA VAL A 236 8.84 -7.36 -10.66
C VAL A 236 8.99 -8.73 -11.31
N ALA A 237 8.35 -8.93 -12.46
CA ALA A 237 8.44 -10.17 -13.24
C ALA A 237 9.90 -10.47 -13.61
N SER A 238 10.31 -11.72 -13.46
CA SER A 238 11.59 -12.21 -13.96
C SER A 238 11.54 -12.34 -15.48
N LEU A 239 12.70 -12.51 -16.12
CA LEU A 239 12.72 -12.75 -17.57
C LEU A 239 11.98 -14.04 -17.96
N GLY A 240 12.04 -15.06 -17.09
CA GLY A 240 11.31 -16.33 -17.29
C GLY A 240 9.81 -16.24 -17.07
N ASP A 241 9.30 -15.18 -16.39
CA ASP A 241 7.86 -14.91 -16.31
C ASP A 241 7.34 -14.19 -17.58
N LEU A 242 8.25 -13.57 -18.35
CA LEU A 242 7.92 -12.69 -19.48
C LEU A 242 8.08 -13.36 -20.83
N LEU A 243 8.89 -14.38 -20.94
CA LEU A 243 9.26 -15.11 -22.16
C LEU A 243 8.95 -16.61 -22.05
#